data_96d03c44672372d95f68bb92aef7213c
#
_entry.id   96d03c44672372d95f68bb92aef7213c
#
_cell.length_a   1.000
_cell.length_b   1.000
_cell.length_c   1.000
_cell.angle_alpha   90.00
_cell.angle_beta   90.00
_cell.angle_gamma   90.00
#
_symmetry.space_group_name_H-M   'P 1'
#
loop_
_entity.id
_entity.type
_entity.pdbx_description
1 polymer ?
#
loop_
_entity_poly.entity_id
_entity_poly.type
_entity_poly.pdbx_seq_one_letter_code
_entity_poly.pdbx_strand_id
1 'polypeptide(L)'
;DITEWDKAIWLATDGGGVNIIYPDTHDIQILSNKENRQFPANSVTCLCHSNNHMWIGMVREGVLGAEKGFITTYTKAAQNPASGLSDKCPLCLWEDKDGRIWIGTDGGGINCFDPQTERFTHYPQTLGEKIVSICPLSETELLASSFSKGIFRFNKKTGNYQRFSLPDKDAEAKLASSSAPTNIRVNDRNEIELYGNAFYRYIPGSQQLIPIHFKN
;
A
#
# COMPACT_ATOMS: atom_id res chain seq x y z
N ASP A 1 3.71 8.02 -5.31
CA ASP A 1 4.18 6.63 -5.39
C ASP A 1 4.75 6.33 -6.77
N ILE A 2 5.62 5.32 -6.88
CA ILE A 2 6.28 4.92 -8.11
C ILE A 2 6.43 3.40 -8.18
N THR A 3 6.17 2.82 -9.35
CA THR A 3 6.37 1.39 -9.60
C THR A 3 6.76 1.15 -11.05
N GLU A 4 7.48 0.06 -11.32
CA GLU A 4 7.75 -0.40 -12.67
C GLU A 4 6.77 -1.51 -13.03
N TRP A 5 6.09 -1.40 -14.18
CA TRP A 5 5.19 -2.41 -14.68
C TRP A 5 5.08 -2.34 -16.20
N ASP A 6 5.08 -3.50 -16.86
CA ASP A 6 4.99 -3.66 -18.32
C ASP A 6 5.98 -2.76 -19.10
N LYS A 7 7.26 -2.79 -18.66
CA LYS A 7 8.38 -2.00 -19.23
C LYS A 7 8.20 -0.48 -19.14
N ALA A 8 7.30 -0.01 -18.33
CA ALA A 8 7.08 1.41 -18.10
C ALA A 8 7.21 1.76 -16.61
N ILE A 9 7.58 2.99 -16.34
CA ILE A 9 7.59 3.56 -14.98
C ILE A 9 6.27 4.28 -14.77
N TRP A 10 5.52 3.84 -13.79
CA TRP A 10 4.24 4.41 -13.36
C TRP A 10 4.46 5.34 -12.17
N LEU A 11 4.10 6.58 -12.32
CA LEU A 11 4.30 7.63 -11.31
C LEU A 11 2.96 8.19 -10.88
N ALA A 12 2.55 7.89 -9.66
CA ALA A 12 1.37 8.47 -9.01
C ALA A 12 1.67 9.89 -8.51
N THR A 13 0.79 10.83 -8.80
CA THR A 13 0.96 12.23 -8.43
C THR A 13 -0.27 12.80 -7.73
N ASP A 14 -0.07 13.83 -6.92
CA ASP A 14 -1.16 14.57 -6.30
C ASP A 14 -1.64 15.68 -7.25
N GLY A 15 -2.77 15.44 -7.89
CA GLY A 15 -3.41 16.39 -8.83
C GLY A 15 -3.06 16.20 -10.31
N GLY A 16 -2.03 15.43 -10.65
CA GLY A 16 -1.63 15.16 -12.05
C GLY A 16 -2.07 13.79 -12.57
N GLY A 17 -2.73 12.97 -11.76
CA GLY A 17 -3.07 11.61 -12.12
C GLY A 17 -1.89 10.67 -12.09
N VAL A 18 -1.82 9.72 -13.02
CA VAL A 18 -0.72 8.78 -13.19
C VAL A 18 0.02 9.10 -14.47
N ASN A 19 1.34 9.29 -14.38
CA ASN A 19 2.22 9.44 -15.52
C ASN A 19 2.89 8.10 -15.82
N ILE A 20 2.77 7.61 -17.04
CA ILE A 20 3.36 6.37 -17.51
C ILE A 20 4.50 6.74 -18.45
N ILE A 21 5.71 6.47 -18.03
CA ILE A 21 6.93 6.82 -18.75
C ILE A 21 7.49 5.55 -19.38
N TYR A 22 7.69 5.56 -20.67
CA TYR A 22 8.29 4.49 -21.45
C TYR A 22 9.77 4.80 -21.70
N PRO A 23 10.72 4.20 -20.96
CA PRO A 23 12.13 4.56 -21.04
C PRO A 23 12.73 4.33 -22.43
N ASP A 24 12.29 3.30 -23.13
CA ASP A 24 12.83 2.91 -24.45
C ASP A 24 12.47 3.90 -25.56
N THR A 25 11.26 4.46 -25.54
CA THR A 25 10.75 5.39 -26.57
C THR A 25 10.78 6.86 -26.13
N HIS A 26 10.99 7.11 -24.84
CA HIS A 26 10.89 8.43 -24.19
C HIS A 26 9.47 9.04 -24.26
N ASP A 27 8.46 8.21 -24.53
CA ASP A 27 7.07 8.66 -24.52
C ASP A 27 6.55 8.77 -23.10
N ILE A 28 5.61 9.68 -22.89
CA ILE A 28 4.88 9.85 -21.62
C ILE A 28 3.39 9.82 -21.93
N GLN A 29 2.70 8.90 -21.32
CA GLN A 29 1.23 8.86 -21.31
C GLN A 29 0.72 9.34 -19.95
N ILE A 30 -0.36 10.12 -19.94
CA ILE A 30 -0.99 10.62 -18.72
C ILE A 30 -2.37 10.00 -18.58
N LEU A 31 -2.62 9.34 -17.45
CA LEU A 31 -3.96 8.93 -17.03
C LEU A 31 -4.50 9.98 -16.06
N SER A 32 -5.43 10.78 -16.52
CA SER A 32 -6.09 11.82 -15.74
C SER A 32 -7.55 11.95 -16.15
N ASN A 33 -8.37 12.58 -15.32
CA ASN A 33 -9.77 12.82 -15.66
C ASN A 33 -9.96 13.81 -16.83
N LYS A 34 -8.92 14.54 -17.22
CA LYS A 34 -8.91 15.40 -18.42
C LYS A 34 -8.77 14.57 -19.70
N GLU A 35 -7.90 13.55 -19.64
CA GLU A 35 -7.58 12.68 -20.79
C GLU A 35 -8.54 11.50 -20.88
N ASN A 36 -9.02 11.01 -19.76
CA ASN A 36 -9.93 9.88 -19.69
C ASN A 36 -11.06 10.14 -18.67
N ARG A 37 -12.28 10.27 -19.14
CA ARG A 37 -13.47 10.49 -18.30
C ARG A 37 -13.78 9.34 -17.33
N GLN A 38 -13.27 8.14 -17.58
CA GLN A 38 -13.40 7.01 -16.67
C GLN A 38 -12.42 7.07 -15.51
N PHE A 39 -11.42 7.97 -15.56
CA PHE A 39 -10.47 8.18 -14.46
C PHE A 39 -11.07 9.21 -13.49
N PRO A 40 -11.52 8.77 -12.29
CA PRO A 40 -12.43 9.60 -11.48
C PRO A 40 -11.76 10.78 -10.77
N ALA A 41 -10.44 10.69 -10.48
CA ALA A 41 -9.71 11.74 -9.79
C ALA A 41 -8.25 11.80 -10.22
N ASN A 42 -7.61 12.97 -10.00
CA ASN A 42 -6.21 13.18 -10.34
C ASN A 42 -5.24 13.08 -9.14
N SER A 43 -5.76 13.03 -7.90
CA SER A 43 -4.93 12.83 -6.72
C SER A 43 -4.80 11.34 -6.43
N VAL A 44 -3.64 10.78 -6.77
CA VAL A 44 -3.31 9.36 -6.64
C VAL A 44 -2.35 9.17 -5.46
N THR A 45 -2.68 8.24 -4.56
CA THR A 45 -1.93 8.00 -3.33
C THR A 45 -0.95 6.85 -3.45
N CYS A 46 -1.34 5.77 -4.13
CA CYS A 46 -0.56 4.54 -4.19
C CYS A 46 -0.85 3.74 -5.46
N LEU A 47 0.13 2.92 -5.83
CA LEU A 47 0.09 2.01 -6.96
C LEU A 47 0.46 0.60 -6.49
N CYS A 48 -0.20 -0.40 -7.05
CA CYS A 48 0.19 -1.80 -6.89
C CYS A 48 -0.11 -2.53 -8.18
N HIS A 49 0.81 -3.32 -8.68
CA HIS A 49 0.59 -4.09 -9.89
C HIS A 49 0.60 -5.58 -9.61
N SER A 50 -0.21 -6.30 -10.34
CA SER A 50 -0.13 -7.74 -10.53
C SER A 50 0.20 -8.06 -11.99
N ASN A 51 0.24 -9.35 -12.33
CA ASN A 51 0.60 -9.79 -13.68
C ASN A 51 -0.21 -9.10 -14.78
N ASN A 52 -1.52 -8.85 -14.55
CA ASN A 52 -2.43 -8.32 -15.56
C ASN A 52 -3.17 -7.04 -15.14
N HIS A 53 -3.04 -6.62 -13.88
CA HIS A 53 -3.78 -5.49 -13.33
C HIS A 53 -2.85 -4.42 -12.77
N MET A 54 -3.24 -3.17 -12.94
CA MET A 54 -2.72 -2.04 -12.17
C MET A 54 -3.82 -1.58 -11.21
N TRP A 55 -3.51 -1.59 -9.93
CA TRP A 55 -4.36 -1.07 -8.87
C TRP A 55 -3.90 0.33 -8.49
N ILE A 56 -4.83 1.27 -8.48
CA ILE A 56 -4.56 2.70 -8.29
C ILE A 56 -5.40 3.21 -7.14
N GLY A 57 -4.77 3.61 -6.04
CA GLY A 57 -5.44 4.26 -4.93
C GLY A 57 -5.62 5.75 -5.17
N MET A 58 -6.82 6.27 -4.94
CA MET A 58 -7.15 7.67 -5.22
C MET A 58 -7.79 8.36 -4.02
N VAL A 59 -7.44 9.62 -3.80
CA VAL A 59 -8.02 10.42 -2.74
C VAL A 59 -9.53 10.57 -2.95
N ARG A 60 -10.32 10.11 -1.99
CA ARG A 60 -11.79 10.20 -1.93
C ARG A 60 -12.57 9.40 -2.97
N GLU A 61 -11.89 8.70 -3.88
CA GLU A 61 -12.54 7.92 -4.95
C GLU A 61 -12.33 6.41 -4.79
N GLY A 62 -11.53 5.99 -3.80
CA GLY A 62 -11.28 4.58 -3.53
C GLY A 62 -10.17 3.99 -4.38
N VAL A 63 -10.33 2.74 -4.80
CA VAL A 63 -9.35 1.99 -5.57
C VAL A 63 -9.89 1.73 -6.97
N LEU A 64 -9.07 1.99 -7.97
CA LEU A 64 -9.32 1.68 -9.36
C LEU A 64 -8.48 0.47 -9.76
N GLY A 65 -9.12 -0.54 -10.33
CA GLY A 65 -8.45 -1.66 -11.01
C GLY A 65 -8.48 -1.44 -12.52
N ALA A 66 -7.32 -1.42 -13.14
CA ALA A 66 -7.18 -1.29 -14.59
C ALA A 66 -6.62 -2.57 -15.20
N GLU A 67 -7.33 -3.17 -16.13
CA GLU A 67 -6.92 -4.35 -16.90
C GLU A 67 -7.26 -4.15 -18.38
N LYS A 68 -6.23 -4.21 -19.27
CA LYS A 68 -6.40 -4.27 -20.76
C LYS A 68 -7.55 -3.42 -21.32
N GLY A 69 -7.62 -2.15 -20.89
CA GLY A 69 -8.62 -1.21 -21.38
C GLY A 69 -9.93 -1.18 -20.61
N PHE A 70 -10.10 -2.03 -19.61
CA PHE A 70 -11.22 -1.99 -18.67
C PHE A 70 -10.79 -1.32 -17.36
N ILE A 71 -11.65 -0.46 -16.82
CA ILE A 71 -11.46 0.24 -15.57
C ILE A 71 -12.67 -0.05 -14.67
N THR A 72 -12.37 -0.57 -13.47
CA THR A 72 -13.38 -0.78 -12.42
C THR A 72 -13.00 0.03 -11.19
N THR A 73 -13.94 0.78 -10.65
CA THR A 73 -13.70 1.59 -9.45
C THR A 73 -14.44 1.03 -8.25
N TYR A 74 -13.72 0.82 -7.16
CA TYR A 74 -14.23 0.33 -5.88
C TYR A 74 -14.19 1.46 -4.86
N THR A 75 -15.35 1.98 -4.50
CA THR A 75 -15.50 3.08 -3.54
C THR A 75 -15.85 2.57 -2.15
N LYS A 76 -16.06 3.49 -1.21
CA LYS A 76 -16.54 3.15 0.13
C LYS A 76 -17.91 2.47 0.06
N ALA A 77 -18.06 1.37 0.80
CA ALA A 77 -19.32 0.65 0.92
C ALA A 77 -20.42 1.54 1.54
N ALA A 78 -21.58 1.60 0.88
CA ALA A 78 -22.72 2.38 1.36
C ALA A 78 -23.50 1.65 2.45
N GLN A 79 -23.91 0.42 2.22
CA GLN A 79 -24.72 -0.38 3.15
C GLN A 79 -24.14 -1.79 3.38
N ASN A 80 -23.70 -2.45 2.30
CA ASN A 80 -23.11 -3.79 2.40
C ASN A 80 -21.57 -3.69 2.51
N PRO A 81 -20.95 -3.98 3.67
CA PRO A 81 -19.50 -3.90 3.83
C PRO A 81 -18.70 -4.72 2.80
N ALA A 82 -19.26 -5.83 2.33
CA ALA A 82 -18.60 -6.67 1.34
C ALA A 82 -18.55 -6.09 -0.08
N SER A 83 -19.26 -5.00 -0.36
CA SER A 83 -19.34 -4.39 -1.70
C SER A 83 -18.33 -3.25 -1.94
N GLY A 84 -17.55 -2.87 -0.96
CA GLY A 84 -16.60 -1.75 -1.10
C GLY A 84 -15.68 -1.59 0.11
N LEU A 85 -14.94 -0.50 0.12
CA LEU A 85 -13.97 -0.14 1.16
C LEU A 85 -14.65 0.32 2.45
N SER A 86 -13.94 0.20 3.58
CA SER A 86 -14.33 0.80 4.86
C SER A 86 -14.17 2.33 4.87
N ASP A 87 -13.23 2.86 4.09
CA ASP A 87 -13.00 4.28 3.88
C ASP A 87 -12.64 4.58 2.42
N LYS A 88 -12.95 5.77 1.95
CA LYS A 88 -12.77 6.19 0.55
C LYS A 88 -11.35 6.65 0.18
N CYS A 89 -10.45 6.76 1.17
CA CYS A 89 -9.08 7.21 0.95
C CYS A 89 -8.09 6.07 1.20
N PRO A 90 -7.76 5.26 0.20
CA PRO A 90 -6.65 4.30 0.28
C PRO A 90 -5.33 5.04 0.39
N LEU A 91 -4.43 4.56 1.25
CA LEU A 91 -3.09 5.11 1.46
C LEU A 91 -2.00 4.17 0.99
N CYS A 92 -2.25 2.87 1.01
CA CYS A 92 -1.33 1.85 0.49
C CYS A 92 -2.08 0.64 -0.04
N LEU A 93 -1.42 -0.06 -0.97
CA LEU A 93 -1.91 -1.27 -1.62
C LEU A 93 -0.80 -2.32 -1.61
N TRP A 94 -1.15 -3.58 -1.42
CA TRP A 94 -0.25 -4.70 -1.57
C TRP A 94 -1.01 -5.95 -2.02
N GLU A 95 -0.53 -6.63 -3.05
CA GLU A 95 -1.09 -7.89 -3.53
C GLU A 95 -0.39 -9.09 -2.90
N ASP A 96 -1.16 -10.05 -2.40
CA ASP A 96 -0.60 -11.28 -1.87
C ASP A 96 -0.48 -12.37 -2.96
N LYS A 97 0.19 -13.48 -2.59
CA LYS A 97 0.41 -14.61 -3.51
C LYS A 97 -0.89 -15.27 -4.02
N ASP A 98 -2.00 -15.07 -3.33
CA ASP A 98 -3.31 -15.59 -3.70
C ASP A 98 -4.09 -14.59 -4.59
N GLY A 99 -3.46 -13.47 -4.96
CA GLY A 99 -4.05 -12.40 -5.79
C GLY A 99 -5.01 -11.48 -5.04
N ARG A 100 -5.04 -11.54 -3.70
CA ARG A 100 -5.86 -10.63 -2.91
C ARG A 100 -5.15 -9.31 -2.71
N ILE A 101 -5.91 -8.24 -2.76
CA ILE A 101 -5.40 -6.88 -2.58
C ILE A 101 -5.65 -6.42 -1.15
N TRP A 102 -4.58 -6.21 -0.42
CA TRP A 102 -4.59 -5.64 0.93
C TRP A 102 -4.49 -4.13 0.84
N ILE A 103 -5.40 -3.43 1.50
CA ILE A 103 -5.61 -2.00 1.34
C ILE A 103 -5.59 -1.35 2.70
N GLY A 104 -4.62 -0.47 2.91
CA GLY A 104 -4.60 0.44 4.06
C GLY A 104 -5.32 1.73 3.72
N THR A 105 -6.13 2.24 4.64
CA THR A 105 -6.98 3.42 4.41
C THR A 105 -6.75 4.52 5.46
N ASP A 106 -7.23 5.73 5.16
CA ASP A 106 -7.17 6.90 6.05
C ASP A 106 -8.33 6.88 7.08
N GLY A 107 -8.21 6.02 8.09
CA GLY A 107 -9.20 5.90 9.17
C GLY A 107 -10.13 4.69 9.07
N GLY A 108 -10.19 3.99 7.96
CA GLY A 108 -10.95 2.75 7.83
C GLY A 108 -10.15 1.50 8.20
N GLY A 109 -8.87 1.64 8.55
CA GLY A 109 -8.00 0.52 8.89
C GLY A 109 -7.60 -0.31 7.67
N ILE A 110 -7.47 -1.64 7.88
CA ILE A 110 -7.08 -2.61 6.86
C ILE A 110 -8.32 -3.21 6.20
N ASN A 111 -8.29 -3.31 4.89
CA ASN A 111 -9.26 -4.02 4.05
C ASN A 111 -8.53 -5.08 3.23
N CYS A 112 -9.24 -6.13 2.86
CA CYS A 112 -8.79 -7.13 1.90
C CYS A 112 -9.84 -7.27 0.79
N PHE A 113 -9.46 -7.08 -0.45
CA PHE A 113 -10.28 -7.32 -1.62
C PHE A 113 -9.88 -8.63 -2.27
N ASP A 114 -10.84 -9.49 -2.54
CA ASP A 114 -10.67 -10.73 -3.28
C ASP A 114 -11.23 -10.55 -4.70
N PRO A 115 -10.37 -10.44 -5.73
CA PRO A 115 -10.83 -10.23 -7.11
C PRO A 115 -11.61 -11.40 -7.69
N GLN A 116 -11.43 -12.63 -7.18
CA GLN A 116 -12.15 -13.81 -7.69
C GLN A 116 -13.62 -13.81 -7.28
N THR A 117 -13.91 -13.28 -6.09
CA THR A 117 -15.28 -13.19 -5.56
C THR A 117 -15.85 -11.79 -5.60
N GLU A 118 -15.05 -10.80 -5.99
CA GLU A 118 -15.35 -9.37 -5.97
C GLU A 118 -15.84 -8.86 -4.60
N ARG A 119 -15.30 -9.43 -3.51
CA ARG A 119 -15.75 -9.11 -2.16
C ARG A 119 -14.66 -8.47 -1.34
N PHE A 120 -15.08 -7.54 -0.48
CA PHE A 120 -14.25 -6.92 0.53
C PHE A 120 -14.43 -7.59 1.88
N THR A 121 -13.33 -7.73 2.62
CA THR A 121 -13.29 -8.05 4.04
C THR A 121 -12.73 -6.85 4.79
N HIS A 122 -13.48 -6.36 5.77
CA HIS A 122 -13.04 -5.30 6.68
C HIS A 122 -12.55 -5.93 7.98
N TYR A 123 -11.56 -5.30 8.60
CA TYR A 123 -11.01 -5.74 9.89
C TYR A 123 -11.30 -4.69 10.97
N PRO A 124 -12.43 -4.84 11.71
CA PRO A 124 -12.90 -3.85 12.69
C PRO A 124 -11.87 -3.52 13.77
N GLN A 125 -10.96 -4.45 14.06
CA GLN A 125 -9.90 -4.26 15.05
C GLN A 125 -8.94 -3.10 14.68
N THR A 126 -8.85 -2.78 13.38
CA THR A 126 -8.00 -1.70 12.85
C THR A 126 -8.78 -0.42 12.51
N LEU A 127 -10.08 -0.40 12.77
CA LEU A 127 -10.93 0.76 12.48
C LEU A 127 -10.45 1.99 13.29
N GLY A 128 -10.42 3.14 12.64
CA GLY A 128 -9.86 4.38 13.17
C GLY A 128 -8.38 4.59 12.87
N GLU A 129 -7.66 3.54 12.42
CA GLU A 129 -6.25 3.64 12.10
C GLU A 129 -6.02 4.15 10.67
N LYS A 130 -5.04 5.03 10.54
CA LYS A 130 -4.47 5.44 9.25
C LYS A 130 -3.34 4.50 8.89
N ILE A 131 -3.60 3.58 7.99
CA ILE A 131 -2.63 2.56 7.57
C ILE A 131 -1.88 3.07 6.34
N VAL A 132 -0.61 3.37 6.51
CA VAL A 132 0.21 4.04 5.49
C VAL A 132 1.08 3.11 4.67
N SER A 133 1.38 1.93 5.20
CA SER A 133 2.07 0.90 4.43
C SER A 133 1.76 -0.50 4.97
N ILE A 134 1.79 -1.49 4.08
CA ILE A 134 1.55 -2.90 4.35
C ILE A 134 2.58 -3.69 3.56
N CYS A 135 3.21 -4.69 4.21
CA CYS A 135 4.05 -5.66 3.52
C CYS A 135 3.92 -7.06 4.15
N PRO A 136 4.30 -8.13 3.45
CA PRO A 136 4.27 -9.47 4.02
C PRO A 136 5.32 -9.63 5.11
N LEU A 137 4.97 -10.33 6.21
CA LEU A 137 5.90 -10.80 7.23
C LEU A 137 6.06 -12.32 7.14
N SER A 138 4.96 -13.02 6.88
CA SER A 138 4.91 -14.45 6.69
C SER A 138 3.70 -14.83 5.81
N GLU A 139 3.47 -16.12 5.62
CA GLU A 139 2.26 -16.58 4.91
C GLU A 139 0.95 -16.13 5.58
N THR A 140 0.93 -16.07 6.91
CA THR A 140 -0.27 -15.77 7.71
C THR A 140 -0.30 -14.37 8.29
N GLU A 141 0.81 -13.64 8.22
CA GLU A 141 0.93 -12.33 8.86
C GLU A 141 1.45 -11.26 7.90
N LEU A 142 0.97 -10.06 8.13
CA LEU A 142 1.48 -8.82 7.52
C LEU A 142 2.19 -7.98 8.59
N LEU A 143 3.13 -7.16 8.16
CA LEU A 143 3.46 -5.94 8.86
C LEU A 143 2.63 -4.81 8.28
N ALA A 144 2.09 -3.99 9.15
CA ALA A 144 1.42 -2.77 8.78
C ALA A 144 1.97 -1.60 9.60
N SER A 145 2.05 -0.44 9.00
CA SER A 145 2.42 0.78 9.68
C SER A 145 1.21 1.71 9.80
N SER A 146 0.93 2.14 11.02
CA SER A 146 -0.12 3.10 11.34
C SER A 146 0.50 4.41 11.77
N PHE A 147 -0.17 5.50 11.43
CA PHE A 147 0.22 6.85 11.84
C PHE A 147 0.25 7.02 13.37
N SER A 148 -0.66 6.37 14.08
CA SER A 148 -0.83 6.53 15.53
C SER A 148 -0.14 5.44 16.36
N LYS A 149 -0.04 4.21 15.83
CA LYS A 149 0.43 3.03 16.58
C LYS A 149 1.81 2.54 16.16
N GLY A 150 2.42 3.17 15.15
CA GLY A 150 3.69 2.69 14.59
C GLY A 150 3.51 1.37 13.85
N ILE A 151 4.51 0.49 13.92
CA ILE A 151 4.52 -0.78 13.21
C ILE A 151 3.87 -1.88 14.06
N PHE A 152 3.03 -2.71 13.45
CA PHE A 152 2.40 -3.84 14.10
C PHE A 152 2.32 -5.07 13.17
N ARG A 153 2.31 -6.25 13.80
CA ARG A 153 2.02 -7.51 13.12
C ARG A 153 0.52 -7.68 13.07
N PHE A 154 0.03 -8.11 11.93
CA PHE A 154 -1.39 -8.31 11.68
C PHE A 154 -1.62 -9.72 11.14
N ASN A 155 -2.50 -10.48 11.78
CA ASN A 155 -2.87 -11.82 11.35
C ASN A 155 -3.98 -11.76 10.29
N LYS A 156 -3.69 -12.22 9.08
CA LYS A 156 -4.59 -12.16 7.92
C LYS A 156 -5.92 -12.90 8.13
N LYS A 157 -5.94 -13.95 8.92
CA LYS A 157 -7.12 -14.78 9.14
C LYS A 157 -8.02 -14.25 10.26
N THR A 158 -7.43 -13.82 11.37
CA THR A 158 -8.19 -13.42 12.56
C THR A 158 -8.42 -11.91 12.66
N GLY A 159 -7.63 -11.10 11.95
CA GLY A 159 -7.62 -9.65 12.08
C GLY A 159 -6.95 -9.15 13.36
N ASN A 160 -6.47 -10.05 14.21
CA ASN A 160 -5.76 -9.65 15.43
C ASN A 160 -4.43 -9.00 15.07
N TYR A 161 -4.07 -7.99 15.82
CA TYR A 161 -2.79 -7.31 15.66
C TYR A 161 -2.11 -7.05 16.98
N GLN A 162 -0.79 -6.96 16.94
CA GLN A 162 0.05 -6.63 18.08
C GLN A 162 1.24 -5.79 17.63
N ARG A 163 1.73 -4.92 18.53
CA ARG A 163 2.89 -4.09 18.25
C ARG A 163 4.06 -4.96 17.78
N PHE A 164 4.71 -4.54 16.73
CA PHE A 164 5.96 -5.12 16.27
C PHE A 164 7.11 -4.36 16.90
N SER A 165 7.86 -5.03 17.78
CA SER A 165 9.05 -4.46 18.41
C SER A 165 10.28 -4.85 17.61
N LEU A 166 11.10 -3.86 17.29
CA LEU A 166 12.40 -4.09 16.68
C LEU A 166 13.38 -4.65 17.71
N PRO A 167 14.40 -5.42 17.28
CA PRO A 167 15.41 -5.96 18.18
C PRO A 167 16.29 -4.88 18.82
N ASP A 168 16.37 -3.70 18.21
CA ASP A 168 17.11 -2.53 18.68
C ASP A 168 16.13 -1.42 19.08
N LYS A 169 16.09 -1.11 20.39
CA LYS A 169 15.18 -0.08 20.93
C LYS A 169 15.58 1.33 20.53
N ASP A 170 16.86 1.60 20.33
CA ASP A 170 17.31 2.92 19.87
C ASP A 170 16.91 3.17 18.42
N ALA A 171 16.98 2.14 17.58
CA ALA A 171 16.47 2.19 16.22
C ALA A 171 14.93 2.35 16.19
N GLU A 172 14.22 1.61 17.06
CA GLU A 172 12.76 1.75 17.20
C GLU A 172 12.38 3.17 17.62
N ALA A 173 13.10 3.76 18.58
CA ALA A 173 12.88 5.13 19.02
C ALA A 173 13.17 6.16 17.92
N LYS A 174 14.24 5.98 17.14
CA LYS A 174 14.57 6.85 16.00
C LYS A 174 13.49 6.80 14.91
N LEU A 175 12.98 5.62 14.61
CA LEU A 175 11.88 5.46 13.63
C LEU A 175 10.57 6.06 14.15
N ALA A 176 10.28 5.93 15.45
CA ALA A 176 9.06 6.42 16.07
C ALA A 176 9.08 7.92 16.40
N SER A 177 10.25 8.57 16.39
CA SER A 177 10.41 9.96 16.84
C SER A 177 9.92 11.01 15.84
N SER A 178 9.37 10.59 14.67
CA SER A 178 8.94 11.52 13.65
C SER A 178 7.47 11.90 13.76
N SER A 179 7.15 13.09 13.29
CA SER A 179 5.78 13.49 12.97
C SER A 179 5.22 12.75 11.75
N ALA A 180 6.03 11.94 11.09
CA ALA A 180 5.67 11.11 9.94
C ALA A 180 5.68 9.63 10.31
N PRO A 181 4.77 8.81 9.77
CA PRO A 181 4.76 7.38 10.02
C PRO A 181 5.97 6.70 9.37
N THR A 182 6.40 5.58 9.94
CA THR A 182 7.42 4.73 9.32
C THR A 182 6.80 4.00 8.14
N ASN A 183 7.34 4.20 6.94
CA ASN A 183 6.98 3.38 5.79
C ASN A 183 7.75 2.05 5.82
N ILE A 184 7.10 0.99 5.37
CA ILE A 184 7.67 -0.35 5.30
C ILE A 184 7.46 -0.92 3.91
N ARG A 185 8.44 -1.63 3.38
CA ARG A 185 8.30 -2.40 2.15
C ARG A 185 9.19 -3.64 2.19
N VAL A 186 8.89 -4.62 1.36
CA VAL A 186 9.76 -5.77 1.11
C VAL A 186 10.58 -5.51 -0.14
N ASN A 187 11.88 -5.81 -0.09
CA ASN A 187 12.75 -5.79 -1.26
C ASN A 187 12.83 -7.19 -1.93
N ASP A 188 13.55 -7.28 -3.05
CA ASP A 188 13.71 -8.51 -3.84
C ASP A 188 14.40 -9.66 -3.10
N ARG A 189 15.00 -9.38 -1.93
CA ARG A 189 15.66 -10.38 -1.07
C ARG A 189 14.78 -10.85 0.08
N ASN A 190 13.48 -10.48 0.08
CA ASN A 190 12.56 -10.68 1.21
C ASN A 190 13.02 -10.04 2.53
N GLU A 191 13.81 -8.97 2.45
CA GLU A 191 14.17 -8.16 3.59
C GLU A 191 13.18 -6.99 3.71
N ILE A 192 12.86 -6.60 4.94
CA ILE A 192 11.92 -5.50 5.20
C ILE A 192 12.70 -4.20 5.38
N GLU A 193 12.48 -3.26 4.51
CA GLU A 193 13.04 -1.93 4.58
C GLU A 193 12.11 -1.00 5.34
N LEU A 194 12.67 -0.28 6.30
CA LEU A 194 11.98 0.62 7.21
C LEU A 194 12.46 2.04 6.93
N TYR A 195 11.53 2.90 6.55
CA TYR A 195 11.81 4.29 6.17
C TYR A 195 11.07 5.26 7.09
N GLY A 196 11.83 6.09 7.80
CA GLY A 196 11.32 7.14 8.68
C GLY A 196 12.38 8.23 8.83
N ASN A 197 12.62 8.72 10.03
CA ASN A 197 13.76 9.61 10.32
C ASN A 197 15.12 8.91 10.22
N ALA A 198 15.11 7.59 10.16
CA ALA A 198 16.26 6.74 9.90
C ALA A 198 15.86 5.61 8.96
N PHE A 199 16.85 4.97 8.36
CA PHE A 199 16.64 3.92 7.38
C PHE A 199 17.28 2.64 7.89
N TYR A 200 16.48 1.57 7.93
CA TYR A 200 16.92 0.26 8.39
C TYR A 200 16.43 -0.83 7.46
N ARG A 201 17.14 -1.94 7.50
CA ARG A 201 16.75 -3.19 6.88
C ARG A 201 16.59 -4.24 7.98
N TYR A 202 15.43 -4.83 8.05
CA TYR A 202 15.12 -5.94 8.96
C TYR A 202 15.09 -7.25 8.18
N ILE A 203 15.80 -8.26 8.70
CA ILE A 203 15.88 -9.60 8.12
C ILE A 203 15.03 -10.54 8.99
N PRO A 204 13.83 -10.95 8.55
CA PRO A 204 12.91 -11.73 9.40
C PRO A 204 13.49 -13.05 9.90
N GLY A 205 14.22 -13.78 9.06
CA GLY A 205 14.77 -15.09 9.40
C GLY A 205 15.83 -15.07 10.51
N SER A 206 16.68 -14.04 10.56
CA SER A 206 17.72 -13.87 11.59
C SER A 206 17.34 -12.85 12.67
N GLN A 207 16.22 -12.14 12.50
CA GLN A 207 15.80 -11.02 13.35
C GLN A 207 16.85 -9.90 13.45
N GLN A 208 17.72 -9.76 12.44
CA GLN A 208 18.74 -8.72 12.42
C GLN A 208 18.17 -7.41 11.89
N LEU A 209 18.61 -6.32 12.49
CA LEU A 209 18.33 -4.95 12.04
C LEU A 209 19.65 -4.28 11.61
N ILE A 210 19.70 -3.88 10.36
CA ILE A 210 20.90 -3.31 9.73
C ILE A 210 20.61 -1.86 9.34
N PRO A 211 21.37 -0.87 9.81
CA PRO A 211 21.20 0.51 9.37
C PRO A 211 21.61 0.65 7.89
N ILE A 212 20.84 1.45 7.15
CA ILE A 212 21.14 1.80 5.75
C ILE A 212 21.77 3.19 5.76
N HIS A 213 23.00 3.30 5.29
CA HIS A 213 23.71 4.56 5.11
C HIS A 213 23.78 4.91 3.64
N PHE A 214 23.32 6.09 3.27
CA PHE A 214 23.53 6.62 1.93
C PHE A 214 24.94 7.18 1.83
N LYS A 215 25.67 6.79 0.79
CA LYS A 215 26.95 7.43 0.50
C LYS A 215 26.68 8.84 -0.01
N ASN A 216 27.30 9.82 0.62
CA ASN A 216 27.37 11.20 0.12
C ASN A 216 28.21 11.24 -1.16
#